data_c2d10def6aaddacb07a231a8fdd92715
#
_entry.id   c2d10def6aaddacb07a231a8fdd92715
#
_cell.length_a   1.000
_cell.length_b   1.000
_cell.length_c   1.000
_cell.angle_alpha   90.00
_cell.angle_beta   90.00
_cell.angle_gamma   90.00
#
_symmetry.space_group_name_H-M   'P 1'
#
loop_
_entity.id
_entity.type
_entity.pdbx_description
1 polymer ?
#
loop_
_entity_poly.entity_id
_entity_poly.type
_entity_poly.pdbx_seq_one_letter_code
_entity_poly.pdbx_strand_id
1 'polypeptide(L)'
;RKFHELNGVQFSNAVSSSKLSKKLSGLKWISPRKNTKYETLLEVNELNAYKTILLKDKSKKIIITNYSLFSVLLNENVSSYSRWFPGDNSAFPIKGNFFFNKFSNFISSTFINRNIDSIYLLPDVDEKNLTDYINPNCLIKNKLDYKIIKFEIDKNCKDFALK
;
A
#
# COMPACT_ATOMS: atom_id res chain seq x y z
N ARG A 1 26.70 -9.75 9.03
CA ARG A 1 25.42 -9.46 9.71
C ARG A 1 24.39 -10.44 9.20
N LYS A 2 23.86 -11.33 10.04
CA LYS A 2 22.68 -12.16 9.70
C LYS A 2 21.46 -11.24 9.76
N PHE A 3 20.73 -11.14 8.67
CA PHE A 3 19.44 -10.47 8.66
C PHE A 3 18.45 -11.36 9.39
N HIS A 4 18.02 -10.99 10.59
CA HIS A 4 17.06 -11.76 11.39
C HIS A 4 15.75 -12.05 10.64
N GLU A 5 15.37 -11.13 9.76
CA GLU A 5 14.15 -11.24 8.93
C GLU A 5 14.20 -12.38 7.90
N LEU A 6 15.41 -12.90 7.60
CA LEU A 6 15.60 -14.03 6.68
C LEU A 6 15.85 -15.36 7.42
N ASN A 7 15.75 -15.39 8.75
CA ASN A 7 15.85 -16.63 9.51
C ASN A 7 14.68 -17.57 9.13
N GLY A 8 15.01 -18.79 8.74
CA GLY A 8 14.02 -19.80 8.33
C GLY A 8 13.56 -19.69 6.88
N VAL A 9 14.00 -18.67 6.13
CA VAL A 9 13.64 -18.54 4.73
C VAL A 9 14.41 -19.53 3.87
N GLN A 10 13.67 -20.37 3.14
CA GLN A 10 14.25 -21.34 2.20
C GLN A 10 14.43 -20.68 0.82
N PHE A 11 15.65 -20.27 0.50
CA PHE A 11 15.98 -19.61 -0.78
C PHE A 11 15.67 -20.46 -2.02
N SER A 12 15.56 -21.78 -1.89
CA SER A 12 15.09 -22.69 -2.94
C SER A 12 13.65 -22.39 -3.39
N ASN A 13 12.84 -21.77 -2.52
CA ASN A 13 11.47 -21.38 -2.82
C ASN A 13 11.36 -20.04 -3.55
N ALA A 14 12.49 -19.36 -3.78
CA ALA A 14 12.49 -18.10 -4.51
C ALA A 14 12.10 -18.28 -5.99
N VAL A 15 11.34 -17.35 -6.50
CA VAL A 15 10.91 -17.29 -7.90
C VAL A 15 11.51 -16.06 -8.59
N SER A 16 11.64 -16.09 -9.92
CA SER A 16 12.15 -14.94 -10.66
C SER A 16 11.20 -13.74 -10.55
N SER A 17 11.71 -12.59 -10.14
CA SER A 17 10.96 -11.33 -10.09
C SER A 17 10.65 -10.75 -11.47
N SER A 18 11.26 -11.29 -12.54
CA SER A 18 10.91 -10.94 -13.93
C SER A 18 9.45 -11.26 -14.25
N LYS A 19 8.81 -12.17 -13.49
CA LYS A 19 7.38 -12.46 -13.57
C LYS A 19 6.50 -11.26 -13.16
N LEU A 20 6.99 -10.39 -12.30
CA LEU A 20 6.30 -9.15 -11.91
C LEU A 20 6.60 -8.02 -12.91
N SER A 21 7.85 -7.86 -13.30
CA SER A 21 8.28 -6.86 -14.27
C SER A 21 9.65 -7.23 -14.86
N LYS A 22 9.84 -6.97 -16.16
CA LYS A 22 11.15 -7.08 -16.81
C LYS A 22 12.22 -6.20 -16.15
N LYS A 23 11.83 -5.07 -15.54
CA LYS A 23 12.73 -4.19 -14.77
C LYS A 23 13.36 -4.86 -13.55
N LEU A 24 12.74 -5.93 -13.05
CA LEU A 24 13.21 -6.72 -11.91
C LEU A 24 13.96 -7.98 -12.34
N SER A 25 14.37 -8.03 -13.62
CA SER A 25 15.17 -9.15 -14.15
C SER A 25 16.49 -9.30 -13.35
N GLY A 26 16.85 -10.53 -13.06
CA GLY A 26 18.02 -10.84 -12.22
C GLY A 26 17.74 -10.88 -10.72
N LEU A 27 16.63 -10.32 -10.25
CA LEU A 27 16.19 -10.42 -8.86
C LEU A 27 15.32 -11.65 -8.64
N LYS A 28 15.30 -12.14 -7.41
CA LYS A 28 14.44 -13.24 -6.97
C LYS A 28 13.45 -12.72 -5.93
N TRP A 29 12.19 -13.09 -6.09
CA TRP A 29 11.15 -12.86 -5.11
C TRP A 29 11.10 -14.04 -4.14
N ILE A 30 11.07 -13.74 -2.87
CA ILE A 30 10.85 -14.71 -1.80
C ILE A 30 9.94 -14.11 -0.75
N SER A 31 8.97 -14.89 -0.27
CA SER A 31 8.12 -14.46 0.82
C SER A 31 8.61 -15.08 2.13
N PRO A 32 8.95 -14.28 3.14
CA PRO A 32 9.34 -14.79 4.46
C PRO A 32 8.21 -15.56 5.17
N ARG A 33 6.96 -15.31 4.77
CA ARG A 33 5.76 -15.92 5.38
C ARG A 33 5.27 -17.16 4.64
N LYS A 34 5.90 -17.53 3.54
CA LYS A 34 5.50 -18.63 2.66
C LYS A 34 6.58 -19.71 2.66
N ASN A 35 6.19 -20.92 3.00
CA ASN A 35 7.12 -22.02 3.20
C ASN A 35 7.37 -22.85 1.94
N THR A 36 6.63 -22.60 0.87
CA THR A 36 6.75 -23.35 -0.38
C THR A 36 6.94 -22.43 -1.60
N LYS A 37 7.55 -22.97 -2.63
CA LYS A 37 7.69 -22.29 -3.93
C LYS A 37 6.32 -21.99 -4.56
N TYR A 38 5.35 -22.87 -4.35
CA TYR A 38 3.98 -22.69 -4.85
C TYR A 38 3.31 -21.47 -4.21
N GLU A 39 3.38 -21.33 -2.90
CA GLU A 39 2.82 -20.17 -2.18
C GLU A 39 3.51 -18.86 -2.60
N THR A 40 4.85 -18.88 -2.79
CA THR A 40 5.59 -17.72 -3.31
C THR A 40 5.11 -17.35 -4.71
N LEU A 41 4.80 -18.34 -5.55
CA LEU A 41 4.27 -18.12 -6.90
C LEU A 41 2.85 -17.55 -6.87
N LEU A 42 1.99 -18.01 -5.95
CA LEU A 42 0.65 -17.45 -5.76
C LEU A 42 0.72 -15.97 -5.37
N GLU A 43 1.61 -15.60 -4.45
CA GLU A 43 1.82 -14.20 -4.07
C GLU A 43 2.26 -13.34 -5.27
N VAL A 44 3.18 -13.83 -6.10
CA VAL A 44 3.59 -13.13 -7.33
C VAL A 44 2.42 -12.97 -8.30
N ASN A 45 1.54 -13.96 -8.41
CA ASN A 45 0.34 -13.87 -9.25
C ASN A 45 -0.66 -12.84 -8.70
N GLU A 46 -0.86 -12.78 -7.39
CA GLU A 46 -1.69 -11.76 -6.73
C GLU A 46 -1.13 -10.36 -6.98
N LEU A 47 0.17 -10.15 -6.82
CA LEU A 47 0.82 -8.87 -7.10
C LEU A 47 0.68 -8.45 -8.57
N ASN A 48 0.70 -9.40 -9.52
CA ASN A 48 0.42 -9.11 -10.92
C ASN A 48 -1.05 -8.74 -11.16
N ALA A 49 -1.99 -9.37 -10.47
CA ALA A 49 -3.40 -9.00 -10.52
C ALA A 49 -3.62 -7.57 -9.99
N TYR A 50 -3.03 -7.23 -8.83
CA TYR A 50 -3.07 -5.87 -8.30
C TYR A 50 -2.50 -4.86 -9.30
N LYS A 51 -1.33 -5.14 -9.86
CA LYS A 51 -0.70 -4.31 -10.90
C LYS A 51 -1.64 -4.07 -12.08
N THR A 52 -2.33 -5.11 -12.55
CA THR A 52 -3.25 -5.01 -13.69
C THR A 52 -4.43 -4.10 -13.39
N ILE A 53 -5.00 -4.18 -12.19
CA ILE A 53 -6.09 -3.30 -11.74
C ILE A 53 -5.59 -1.86 -11.66
N LEU A 54 -4.46 -1.63 -11.03
CA LEU A 54 -3.88 -0.31 -10.80
C LEU A 54 -3.46 0.41 -12.09
N LEU A 55 -3.01 -0.35 -13.12
CA LEU A 55 -2.64 0.20 -14.42
C LEU A 55 -3.83 0.70 -15.24
N LYS A 56 -5.04 0.19 -14.98
CA LYS A 56 -6.26 0.64 -15.66
C LYS A 56 -6.68 2.06 -15.23
N ASP A 57 -6.38 2.42 -14.00
CA ASP A 57 -6.67 3.76 -13.47
C ASP A 57 -5.54 4.73 -13.84
N LYS A 58 -5.87 5.78 -14.60
CA LYS A 58 -4.93 6.83 -15.02
C LYS A 58 -4.98 8.07 -14.12
N SER A 59 -5.82 8.06 -13.09
CA SER A 59 -5.88 9.14 -12.10
C SER A 59 -4.57 9.25 -11.30
N LYS A 60 -4.33 10.41 -10.69
CA LYS A 60 -3.25 10.55 -9.72
C LYS A 60 -3.61 9.79 -8.45
N LYS A 61 -2.85 8.75 -8.17
CA LYS A 61 -3.15 7.81 -7.10
C LYS A 61 -1.98 7.58 -6.16
N ILE A 62 -2.31 7.16 -4.96
CA ILE A 62 -1.36 6.55 -4.02
C ILE A 62 -1.83 5.15 -3.66
N ILE A 63 -0.87 4.32 -3.23
CA ILE A 63 -1.14 2.95 -2.84
C ILE A 63 -0.67 2.76 -1.40
N ILE A 64 -1.59 2.38 -0.53
CA ILE A 64 -1.33 2.05 0.87
C ILE A 64 -1.12 0.54 0.95
N THR A 65 0.12 0.13 1.20
CA THR A 65 0.56 -1.27 1.22
C THR A 65 1.94 -1.37 1.86
N ASN A 66 2.27 -2.52 2.39
CA ASN A 66 3.63 -2.86 2.84
C ASN A 66 4.57 -3.25 1.68
N TYR A 67 4.05 -3.38 0.47
CA TYR A 67 4.84 -3.67 -0.73
C TYR A 67 5.33 -2.37 -1.40
N SER A 68 6.57 -1.96 -1.11
CA SER A 68 7.14 -0.73 -1.67
C SER A 68 7.46 -0.77 -3.18
N LEU A 69 7.27 -1.92 -3.83
CA LEU A 69 7.67 -2.15 -5.23
C LEU A 69 6.69 -1.55 -6.27
N PHE A 70 5.49 -1.13 -5.90
CA PHE A 70 4.46 -0.68 -6.87
C PHE A 70 4.88 0.54 -7.68
N SER A 71 5.67 1.46 -7.13
CA SER A 71 6.19 2.58 -7.92
C SER A 71 7.07 2.11 -9.08
N VAL A 72 7.85 1.03 -8.89
CA VAL A 72 8.65 0.41 -9.95
C VAL A 72 7.78 -0.36 -10.94
N LEU A 73 6.79 -1.12 -10.43
CA LEU A 73 5.89 -1.93 -11.27
C LEU A 73 5.03 -1.09 -12.21
N LEU A 74 4.55 0.05 -11.71
CA LEU A 74 3.65 0.95 -12.45
C LEU A 74 4.43 2.02 -13.25
N ASN A 75 5.70 2.24 -12.91
CA ASN A 75 6.51 3.36 -13.40
C ASN A 75 5.89 4.73 -13.06
N GLU A 76 5.30 4.83 -11.88
CA GLU A 76 4.60 6.00 -11.37
C GLU A 76 5.00 6.25 -9.91
N ASN A 77 4.98 7.51 -9.46
CA ASN A 77 5.15 7.80 -8.04
C ASN A 77 3.81 7.61 -7.31
N VAL A 78 3.59 6.40 -6.84
CA VAL A 78 2.39 5.99 -6.09
C VAL A 78 2.65 5.82 -4.59
N SER A 79 3.78 6.32 -4.11
CA SER A 79 4.19 6.17 -2.70
C SER A 79 3.20 6.81 -1.75
N SER A 80 2.85 6.08 -0.71
CA SER A 80 1.99 6.54 0.39
C SER A 80 2.74 7.47 1.36
N TYR A 81 2.03 7.94 2.40
CA TYR A 81 2.58 8.73 3.50
C TYR A 81 3.50 7.91 4.45
N SER A 82 3.44 6.59 4.37
CA SER A 82 4.34 5.68 5.08
C SER A 82 4.79 4.54 4.18
N ARG A 83 5.90 3.93 4.53
CA ARG A 83 6.43 2.72 3.87
C ARG A 83 6.07 1.45 4.62
N TRP A 84 5.53 1.57 5.81
CA TRP A 84 5.20 0.45 6.68
C TRP A 84 3.90 0.72 7.43
N PHE A 85 3.01 -0.26 7.44
CA PHE A 85 1.70 -0.22 8.07
C PHE A 85 1.56 -1.45 8.98
N PRO A 86 1.93 -1.34 10.26
CA PRO A 86 1.77 -2.43 11.20
C PRO A 86 0.29 -2.71 11.44
N GLY A 87 -0.04 -3.99 11.61
CA GLY A 87 -1.44 -4.41 11.80
C GLY A 87 -2.07 -3.95 13.12
N ASP A 88 -1.24 -3.57 14.09
CA ASP A 88 -1.68 -3.09 15.41
C ASP A 88 -1.75 -1.55 15.50
N ASN A 89 -1.53 -0.84 14.40
CA ASN A 89 -1.48 0.63 14.31
C ASN A 89 -0.47 1.30 15.26
N SER A 90 0.49 0.55 15.81
CA SER A 90 1.46 1.05 16.81
C SER A 90 2.44 2.09 16.27
N ALA A 91 2.59 2.18 14.93
CA ALA A 91 3.54 3.11 14.30
C ALA A 91 3.01 4.54 14.18
N PHE A 92 1.73 4.78 14.44
CA PHE A 92 1.09 6.08 14.20
C PHE A 92 0.39 6.61 15.45
N PRO A 93 0.31 7.96 15.62
CA PRO A 93 -0.41 8.56 16.75
C PRO A 93 -1.90 8.19 16.70
N ILE A 94 -2.43 7.58 17.76
CA ILE A 94 -3.86 7.30 17.90
C ILE A 94 -4.62 8.54 18.38
N LYS A 95 -5.94 8.57 18.19
CA LYS A 95 -6.81 9.65 18.67
C LYS A 95 -6.62 9.85 20.18
N GLY A 96 -6.46 11.11 20.61
CA GLY A 96 -6.10 11.49 21.97
C GLY A 96 -4.58 11.65 22.20
N ASN A 97 -3.73 11.20 21.31
CA ASN A 97 -2.29 11.49 21.37
C ASN A 97 -2.01 12.94 20.94
N PHE A 98 -1.05 13.59 21.60
CA PHE A 98 -0.66 14.98 21.32
C PHE A 98 -0.29 15.24 19.84
N PHE A 99 0.26 14.25 19.16
CA PHE A 99 0.68 14.37 17.76
C PHE A 99 -0.41 13.99 16.76
N PHE A 100 -1.57 13.48 17.20
CA PHE A 100 -2.62 12.98 16.31
C PHE A 100 -3.05 14.00 15.25
N ASN A 101 -3.42 15.21 15.69
CA ASN A 101 -3.90 16.25 14.77
C ASN A 101 -2.79 16.69 13.79
N LYS A 102 -1.53 16.77 14.25
CA LYS A 102 -0.40 17.09 13.38
C LYS A 102 -0.19 16.02 12.32
N PHE A 103 -0.33 14.76 12.70
CA PHE A 103 -0.18 13.63 11.79
C PHE A 103 -1.32 13.54 10.78
N SER A 104 -2.57 13.71 11.23
CA SER A 104 -3.74 13.79 10.33
C SER A 104 -3.61 14.93 9.32
N ASN A 105 -3.18 16.12 9.77
CA ASN A 105 -2.91 17.26 8.87
C ASN A 105 -1.78 16.96 7.89
N PHE A 106 -0.71 16.26 8.31
CA PHE A 106 0.38 15.85 7.43
C PHE A 106 -0.11 14.91 6.32
N ILE A 107 -0.93 13.91 6.66
CA ILE A 107 -1.52 12.99 5.67
C ILE A 107 -2.39 13.78 4.68
N SER A 108 -3.30 14.59 5.18
CA SER A 108 -4.23 15.39 4.38
C SER A 108 -3.49 16.36 3.45
N SER A 109 -2.48 17.06 3.96
CA SER A 109 -1.64 17.95 3.18
C SER A 109 -0.85 17.21 2.10
N THR A 110 -0.38 16.00 2.40
CA THR A 110 0.33 15.16 1.43
C THR A 110 -0.58 14.83 0.25
N PHE A 111 -1.85 14.49 0.49
CA PHE A 111 -2.79 14.15 -0.56
C PHE A 111 -3.20 15.38 -1.39
N ILE A 112 -3.49 16.49 -0.73
CA ILE A 112 -3.86 17.75 -1.37
C ILE A 112 -2.70 18.29 -2.22
N ASN A 113 -1.50 18.41 -1.65
CA ASN A 113 -0.34 18.98 -2.34
C ASN A 113 0.10 18.14 -3.55
N ARG A 114 -0.15 16.83 -3.50
CA ARG A 114 0.13 15.94 -4.62
C ARG A 114 -1.03 15.85 -5.61
N ASN A 115 -2.16 16.53 -5.36
CA ASN A 115 -3.38 16.45 -6.15
C ASN A 115 -3.82 15.00 -6.37
N ILE A 116 -3.91 14.23 -5.30
CA ILE A 116 -4.32 12.83 -5.36
C ILE A 116 -5.84 12.76 -5.61
N ASP A 117 -6.23 11.98 -6.61
CA ASP A 117 -7.64 11.74 -6.96
C ASP A 117 -8.16 10.45 -6.30
N SER A 118 -7.29 9.45 -6.14
CA SER A 118 -7.68 8.16 -5.60
C SER A 118 -6.61 7.54 -4.70
N ILE A 119 -7.08 6.77 -3.71
CA ILE A 119 -6.26 6.04 -2.76
C ILE A 119 -6.61 4.56 -2.89
N TYR A 120 -5.62 3.73 -3.13
CA TYR A 120 -5.79 2.28 -3.17
C TYR A 120 -5.24 1.67 -1.88
N LEU A 121 -6.06 0.89 -1.21
CA LEU A 121 -5.68 0.10 -0.05
C LEU A 121 -5.60 -1.36 -0.48
N LEU A 122 -4.42 -1.96 -0.35
CA LEU A 122 -4.24 -3.37 -0.65
C LEU A 122 -4.55 -4.24 0.57
N PRO A 123 -4.87 -5.54 0.38
CA PRO A 123 -5.34 -6.42 1.45
C PRO A 123 -4.35 -6.69 2.59
N ASP A 124 -3.10 -6.29 2.43
CA ASP A 124 -2.04 -6.43 3.43
C ASP A 124 -2.06 -5.32 4.50
N VAL A 125 -2.95 -4.33 4.36
CA VAL A 125 -3.05 -3.18 5.27
C VAL A 125 -4.49 -3.00 5.76
N ASP A 126 -4.66 -2.71 7.05
CA ASP A 126 -5.96 -2.40 7.64
C ASP A 126 -6.46 -1.02 7.19
N GLU A 127 -7.76 -0.92 6.90
CA GLU A 127 -8.43 0.30 6.47
C GLU A 127 -8.27 1.44 7.47
N LYS A 128 -8.18 1.13 8.76
CA LYS A 128 -7.97 2.11 9.83
C LYS A 128 -6.71 2.93 9.67
N ASN A 129 -5.68 2.37 9.01
CA ASN A 129 -4.47 3.14 8.68
C ASN A 129 -4.75 4.37 7.79
N LEU A 130 -5.94 4.46 7.18
CA LEU A 130 -6.39 5.63 6.44
C LEU A 130 -7.56 6.33 7.15
N THR A 131 -8.62 5.58 7.47
CA THR A 131 -9.89 6.16 7.93
C THR A 131 -9.84 6.78 9.31
N ASP A 132 -8.86 6.41 10.13
CA ASP A 132 -8.63 7.03 11.43
C ASP A 132 -8.03 8.44 11.33
N TYR A 133 -7.52 8.85 10.15
CA TYR A 133 -6.81 10.13 9.97
C TYR A 133 -7.46 11.06 8.94
N ILE A 134 -8.34 10.53 8.11
CA ILE A 134 -9.03 11.29 7.06
C ILE A 134 -10.53 11.25 7.35
N ASN A 135 -11.20 12.38 7.15
CA ASN A 135 -12.65 12.44 7.29
C ASN A 135 -13.31 11.45 6.30
N PRO A 136 -14.02 10.42 6.79
CA PRO A 136 -14.63 9.41 5.93
C PRO A 136 -15.68 9.98 4.97
N ASN A 137 -16.30 11.10 5.31
CA ASN A 137 -17.25 11.77 4.41
C ASN A 137 -16.59 12.38 3.18
N CYS A 138 -15.27 12.52 3.19
CA CYS A 138 -14.48 12.98 2.05
C CYS A 138 -14.04 11.85 1.11
N LEU A 139 -14.40 10.61 1.42
CA LEU A 139 -13.94 9.42 0.73
C LEU A 139 -15.12 8.62 0.19
N ILE A 140 -15.16 8.43 -1.12
CA ILE A 140 -16.12 7.54 -1.78
C ILE A 140 -15.47 6.16 -1.91
N LYS A 141 -15.96 5.18 -1.16
CA LYS A 141 -15.41 3.85 -1.05
C LYS A 141 -15.98 2.91 -2.10
N ASN A 142 -15.10 2.29 -2.88
CA ASN A 142 -15.39 1.25 -3.85
C ASN A 142 -14.58 -0.02 -3.54
N LYS A 143 -15.27 -1.17 -3.46
CA LYS A 143 -14.60 -2.47 -3.34
C LYS A 143 -14.33 -3.02 -4.73
N LEU A 144 -13.09 -3.39 -4.99
CA LEU A 144 -12.65 -3.99 -6.24
C LEU A 144 -12.34 -5.48 -6.06
N ASP A 145 -12.02 -6.15 -7.16
CA ASP A 145 -11.53 -7.53 -7.14
C ASP A 145 -10.30 -7.69 -6.23
N TYR A 146 -10.03 -8.90 -5.81
CA TYR A 146 -8.90 -9.24 -4.92
C TYR A 146 -8.91 -8.49 -3.60
N LYS A 147 -10.09 -8.09 -3.08
CA LYS A 147 -10.25 -7.34 -1.82
C LYS A 147 -9.53 -5.98 -1.80
N ILE A 148 -9.18 -5.42 -2.94
CA ILE A 148 -8.66 -4.07 -3.04
C ILE A 148 -9.78 -3.08 -2.71
N ILE A 149 -9.47 -2.06 -1.92
CA ILE A 149 -10.39 -0.96 -1.67
C ILE A 149 -9.85 0.27 -2.39
N LYS A 150 -10.67 0.88 -3.23
CA LYS A 150 -10.41 2.18 -3.84
C LYS A 150 -11.23 3.23 -3.11
N PHE A 151 -10.58 4.29 -2.65
CA PHE A 151 -11.23 5.51 -2.20
C PHE A 151 -11.01 6.60 -3.24
N GLU A 152 -12.08 7.22 -3.69
CA GLU A 152 -12.04 8.44 -4.48
C GLU A 152 -12.19 9.63 -3.54
N ILE A 153 -11.36 10.66 -3.74
CA ILE A 153 -11.38 11.85 -2.91
C ILE A 153 -12.44 12.81 -3.43
N ASP A 154 -13.40 13.17 -2.59
CA ASP A 154 -14.35 14.24 -2.90
C ASP A 154 -13.63 15.59 -2.86
N LYS A 155 -13.45 16.21 -4.03
CA LYS A 155 -12.79 17.50 -4.18
C LYS A 155 -13.56 18.67 -3.56
N ASN A 156 -14.85 18.49 -3.27
CA ASN A 156 -15.69 19.49 -2.60
C ASN A 156 -15.59 19.43 -1.07
N CYS A 157 -14.90 18.43 -0.55
CA CYS A 157 -14.78 18.24 0.88
C CYS A 157 -13.85 19.29 1.51
N LYS A 158 -14.40 20.14 2.38
CA LYS A 158 -13.68 21.26 3.02
C LYS A 158 -12.82 20.81 4.21
N ASP A 159 -13.26 19.80 4.96
CA ASP A 159 -12.62 19.31 6.18
C ASP A 159 -12.04 17.92 5.96
N PHE A 160 -10.98 17.86 5.15
CA PHE A 160 -10.37 16.58 4.76
C PHE A 160 -9.60 15.93 5.91
N ALA A 161 -8.97 16.71 6.78
CA ALA A 161 -8.30 16.19 7.98
C ALA A 161 -9.32 15.95 9.12
N LEU A 162 -9.12 14.88 9.88
CA LEU A 162 -9.80 14.71 11.16
C LEU A 162 -9.25 15.71 12.19
N LYS A 163 -10.15 16.38 12.91
CA LYS A 163 -9.83 17.30 14.01
C LYS A 163 -10.02 16.60 15.35
#